data_c99b477a8230d31e24144f71c4a3dcad
#
_entry.id   c99b477a8230d31e24144f71c4a3dcad
#
_cell.length_a   1.000
_cell.length_b   1.000
_cell.length_c   1.000
_cell.angle_alpha   90.00
_cell.angle_beta   90.00
_cell.angle_gamma   90.00
#
_symmetry.space_group_name_H-M   'P 1'
#
loop_
_entity.id
_entity.type
_entity.pdbx_description
1 polymer ?
#
loop_
_entity_poly.entity_id
_entity_poly.type
_entity_poly.pdbx_seq_one_letter_code
_entity_poly.pdbx_strand_id
1 'polypeptide(L)'
;IKSKKRYAYTTAATPATLESTINYTYGDSAWGDLLTGYNGKTITSDTIGNMLSDGTWTYTWEHGRELATMSNGSTTWTNTYNADGLRTKRTNGSTTYNYIYNGSSLSQMTVGSNTLYFAYDASGTPMSVTYNGTNYYYATNVQGDVTAILNTSGTAVVQYTYDAWGKILTTTGSMASTLGAHNPLRYRGYVYDTESTLYYLQSRYYDPE
;
A
#
# COMPACT_ATOMS: atom_id res chain seq x y z
N ILE A 1 1.40 2.09 20.89
CA ILE A 1 1.89 3.43 20.49
C ILE A 1 0.81 4.44 20.82
N LYS A 2 1.09 5.49 21.63
CA LYS A 2 0.13 6.55 21.96
C LYS A 2 0.27 7.79 21.07
N SER A 3 1.47 8.03 20.53
CA SER A 3 1.68 9.12 19.57
C SER A 3 2.89 8.86 18.68
N LYS A 4 2.85 9.40 17.46
CA LYS A 4 3.96 9.51 16.51
C LYS A 4 4.27 11.00 16.32
N LYS A 5 5.53 11.40 16.56
CA LYS A 5 5.98 12.79 16.37
C LYS A 5 6.98 12.86 15.24
N ARG A 6 6.78 13.80 14.34
CA ARG A 6 7.72 14.12 13.27
C ARG A 6 8.41 15.44 13.57
N TYR A 7 9.71 15.46 13.39
CA TYR A 7 10.54 16.63 13.56
C TYR A 7 11.25 16.97 12.24
N ALA A 8 11.55 18.25 12.03
CA ALA A 8 12.43 18.67 10.93
C ALA A 8 13.78 17.99 11.06
N TYR A 9 14.40 17.64 9.92
CA TYR A 9 15.75 17.10 9.93
C TYR A 9 16.78 18.14 10.40
N THR A 10 17.68 17.74 11.26
CA THR A 10 18.80 18.55 11.74
C THR A 10 20.00 17.67 12.02
N THR A 11 21.21 18.23 11.86
CA THR A 11 22.46 17.62 12.30
C THR A 11 22.82 17.99 13.74
N ALA A 12 22.03 18.88 14.39
CA ALA A 12 22.21 19.23 15.79
C ALA A 12 21.84 18.08 16.73
N ALA A 13 22.37 18.10 17.94
CA ALA A 13 22.13 17.07 18.95
C ALA A 13 20.67 17.01 19.44
N THR A 14 19.94 18.11 19.30
CA THR A 14 18.50 18.20 19.67
C THR A 14 17.63 18.31 18.42
N PRO A 15 16.43 17.66 18.40
CA PRO A 15 15.48 17.83 17.31
C PRO A 15 15.11 19.30 17.13
N ALA A 16 15.13 19.82 15.89
CA ALA A 16 14.93 21.23 15.62
C ALA A 16 13.49 21.66 15.91
N THR A 17 12.56 21.29 15.05
CA THR A 17 11.18 21.76 15.11
C THR A 17 10.22 20.59 14.99
N LEU A 18 9.24 20.53 15.89
CA LEU A 18 8.13 19.59 15.78
C LEU A 18 7.24 20.00 14.60
N GLU A 19 7.17 19.15 13.56
CA GLU A 19 6.36 19.37 12.37
C GLU A 19 4.92 18.85 12.54
N SER A 20 4.78 17.68 13.15
CA SER A 20 3.46 17.09 13.37
C SER A 20 3.44 16.12 14.54
N THR A 21 2.26 15.93 15.12
CA THR A 21 1.97 14.89 16.09
C THR A 21 0.71 14.15 15.66
N ILE A 22 0.78 12.84 15.58
CA ILE A 22 -0.35 11.95 15.37
C ILE A 22 -0.62 11.25 16.69
N ASN A 23 -1.87 11.28 17.14
CA ASN A 23 -2.31 10.65 18.39
C ASN A 23 -3.15 9.41 18.10
N TYR A 24 -2.95 8.36 18.88
CA TYR A 24 -3.67 7.10 18.82
C TYR A 24 -4.46 6.92 20.12
N THR A 25 -5.72 6.53 20.02
CA THR A 25 -6.59 6.27 21.16
C THR A 25 -6.99 4.80 21.19
N TYR A 26 -6.97 4.21 22.37
CA TYR A 26 -7.34 2.84 22.65
C TYR A 26 -8.38 2.92 23.79
N GLY A 27 -9.64 2.81 23.46
CA GLY A 27 -10.74 3.08 24.41
C GLY A 27 -11.65 1.88 24.66
N ASP A 28 -11.38 0.73 24.03
CA ASP A 28 -12.16 -0.47 24.25
C ASP A 28 -11.76 -1.13 25.58
N SER A 29 -12.72 -1.36 26.47
CA SER A 29 -12.45 -1.93 27.80
C SER A 29 -12.25 -3.45 27.79
N ALA A 30 -12.79 -4.13 26.78
CA ALA A 30 -12.68 -5.58 26.63
C ALA A 30 -11.46 -5.96 25.77
N TRP A 31 -11.06 -5.08 24.87
CA TRP A 31 -9.92 -5.27 23.97
C TRP A 31 -8.99 -4.04 24.03
N GLY A 32 -8.16 -4.00 25.08
CA GLY A 32 -7.39 -2.82 25.46
C GLY A 32 -6.37 -2.31 24.45
N ASP A 33 -6.00 -3.08 23.41
CA ASP A 33 -5.13 -2.67 22.32
C ASP A 33 -5.87 -2.44 20.98
N LEU A 34 -7.21 -2.51 20.98
CA LEU A 34 -8.01 -2.14 19.82
C LEU A 34 -7.96 -0.61 19.62
N LEU A 35 -7.50 -0.21 18.42
CA LEU A 35 -7.46 1.20 18.04
C LEU A 35 -8.88 1.75 17.87
N THR A 36 -9.25 2.75 18.67
CA THR A 36 -10.58 3.39 18.66
C THR A 36 -10.53 4.84 18.18
N GLY A 37 -9.33 5.40 18.01
CA GLY A 37 -9.17 6.74 17.47
C GLY A 37 -7.78 6.99 16.88
N TYR A 38 -7.76 7.77 15.82
CA TYR A 38 -6.57 8.16 15.08
C TYR A 38 -6.63 9.63 14.73
N ASN A 39 -5.70 10.43 15.27
CA ASN A 39 -5.57 11.86 14.98
C ASN A 39 -6.89 12.65 15.05
N GLY A 40 -7.70 12.37 16.06
CA GLY A 40 -9.00 13.01 16.28
C GLY A 40 -10.18 12.39 15.51
N LYS A 41 -9.92 11.41 14.63
CA LYS A 41 -10.97 10.64 13.96
C LYS A 41 -11.35 9.43 14.80
N THR A 42 -12.63 9.08 14.81
CA THR A 42 -13.13 7.87 15.46
C THR A 42 -12.90 6.67 14.53
N ILE A 43 -12.33 5.61 15.08
CA ILE A 43 -12.18 4.32 14.42
C ILE A 43 -13.19 3.35 15.01
N THR A 44 -13.91 2.64 14.16
CA THR A 44 -14.84 1.59 14.57
C THR A 44 -14.43 0.27 13.95
N SER A 45 -14.67 -0.82 14.68
CA SER A 45 -14.33 -2.18 14.25
C SER A 45 -15.48 -3.14 14.52
N ASP A 46 -15.49 -4.28 13.83
CA ASP A 46 -16.38 -5.39 14.15
C ASP A 46 -15.86 -6.20 15.35
N THR A 47 -16.59 -7.25 15.71
CA THR A 47 -16.28 -8.08 16.88
C THR A 47 -14.99 -8.92 16.75
N ILE A 48 -14.43 -9.05 15.55
CA ILE A 48 -13.17 -9.76 15.29
C ILE A 48 -12.02 -8.81 14.95
N GLY A 49 -12.26 -7.48 15.08
CA GLY A 49 -11.26 -6.43 14.93
C GLY A 49 -11.05 -5.93 13.50
N ASN A 50 -11.91 -6.28 12.54
CA ASN A 50 -11.86 -5.65 11.23
C ASN A 50 -12.36 -4.21 11.34
N MET A 51 -11.63 -3.26 10.77
CA MET A 51 -12.01 -1.85 10.74
C MET A 51 -13.29 -1.65 9.92
N LEU A 52 -14.30 -1.02 10.49
CA LEU A 52 -15.54 -0.64 9.80
C LEU A 52 -15.50 0.81 9.32
N SER A 53 -14.75 1.68 10.03
CA SER A 53 -14.53 3.06 9.62
C SER A 53 -13.24 3.60 10.24
N ASP A 54 -12.51 4.43 9.47
CA ASP A 54 -11.38 5.23 9.92
C ASP A 54 -11.69 6.74 9.99
N GLY A 55 -13.00 7.10 9.85
CA GLY A 55 -13.46 8.48 9.79
C GLY A 55 -13.26 9.15 8.42
N THR A 56 -12.71 8.44 7.43
CA THR A 56 -12.59 8.87 6.01
C THR A 56 -13.24 7.84 5.10
N TRP A 57 -12.95 6.59 5.34
CA TRP A 57 -13.48 5.45 4.62
C TRP A 57 -14.37 4.60 5.51
N THR A 58 -15.35 3.94 4.93
CA THR A 58 -16.13 2.86 5.53
C THR A 58 -15.82 1.56 4.80
N TYR A 59 -15.81 0.47 5.53
CA TYR A 59 -15.33 -0.83 5.07
C TYR A 59 -16.38 -1.91 5.32
N THR A 60 -16.50 -2.87 4.40
CA THR A 60 -17.24 -4.12 4.63
C THR A 60 -16.33 -5.30 4.40
N TRP A 61 -16.55 -6.38 5.13
CA TRP A 61 -15.70 -7.55 5.13
C TRP A 61 -16.51 -8.81 4.87
N GLU A 62 -15.90 -9.76 4.19
CA GLU A 62 -16.46 -11.09 3.91
C GLU A 62 -15.46 -12.16 4.32
N HIS A 63 -15.90 -13.40 4.49
CA HIS A 63 -15.07 -14.57 4.84
C HIS A 63 -14.07 -14.29 5.98
N GLY A 64 -14.50 -13.49 6.95
CA GLY A 64 -13.72 -13.10 8.11
C GLY A 64 -12.83 -11.88 7.90
N ARG A 65 -11.86 -11.91 6.99
CA ARG A 65 -10.86 -10.83 6.82
C ARG A 65 -10.64 -10.38 5.38
N GLU A 66 -11.51 -10.74 4.47
CA GLU A 66 -11.49 -10.27 3.10
C GLU A 66 -12.22 -8.92 3.03
N LEU A 67 -11.51 -7.84 2.69
CA LEU A 67 -12.11 -6.53 2.51
C LEU A 67 -12.98 -6.53 1.25
N ALA A 68 -14.29 -6.62 1.41
CA ALA A 68 -15.23 -6.69 0.28
C ALA A 68 -15.37 -5.32 -0.38
N THR A 69 -15.65 -4.28 0.42
CA THR A 69 -15.76 -2.91 -0.11
C THR A 69 -15.07 -1.89 0.79
N MET A 70 -14.68 -0.77 0.18
CA MET A 70 -14.30 0.46 0.87
C MET A 70 -14.94 1.66 0.18
N SER A 71 -15.51 2.58 0.93
CA SER A 71 -16.24 3.74 0.39
C SER A 71 -15.94 5.02 1.18
N ASN A 72 -15.72 6.13 0.47
CA ASN A 72 -15.60 7.45 1.08
C ASN A 72 -16.87 8.32 0.84
N GLY A 73 -17.98 7.67 0.48
CA GLY A 73 -19.23 8.34 0.16
C GLY A 73 -19.37 8.82 -1.30
N SER A 74 -18.25 9.11 -1.96
CA SER A 74 -18.24 9.52 -3.38
C SER A 74 -17.81 8.39 -4.31
N THR A 75 -16.91 7.54 -3.85
CA THR A 75 -16.37 6.40 -4.61
C THR A 75 -16.40 5.16 -3.74
N THR A 76 -16.86 4.05 -4.32
CA THR A 76 -16.81 2.74 -3.67
C THR A 76 -15.91 1.82 -4.48
N TRP A 77 -14.92 1.25 -3.83
CA TRP A 77 -14.08 0.19 -4.36
C TRP A 77 -14.60 -1.15 -3.89
N THR A 78 -14.72 -2.09 -4.81
CA THR A 78 -15.12 -3.48 -4.55
C THR A 78 -13.96 -4.40 -4.88
N ASN A 79 -13.67 -5.35 -4.00
CA ASN A 79 -12.65 -6.37 -4.19
C ASN A 79 -13.31 -7.73 -4.44
N THR A 80 -12.61 -8.60 -5.15
CA THR A 80 -12.98 -10.00 -5.36
C THR A 80 -11.76 -10.86 -5.07
N TYR A 81 -12.00 -11.98 -4.42
CA TYR A 81 -10.96 -12.92 -3.99
C TYR A 81 -11.15 -14.29 -4.63
N ASN A 82 -10.09 -15.07 -4.75
CA ASN A 82 -10.16 -16.48 -5.11
C ASN A 82 -10.36 -17.35 -3.85
N ALA A 83 -10.44 -18.66 -4.04
CA ALA A 83 -10.62 -19.61 -2.95
C ALA A 83 -9.45 -19.66 -1.94
N ASP A 84 -8.27 -19.16 -2.32
CA ASP A 84 -7.09 -19.06 -1.45
C ASP A 84 -7.04 -17.73 -0.67
N GLY A 85 -8.07 -16.86 -0.79
CA GLY A 85 -8.13 -15.56 -0.15
C GLY A 85 -7.23 -14.50 -0.80
N LEU A 86 -6.75 -14.74 -2.04
CA LEU A 86 -5.97 -13.76 -2.77
C LEU A 86 -6.89 -12.85 -3.60
N ARG A 87 -6.68 -11.54 -3.51
CA ARG A 87 -7.49 -10.54 -4.22
C ARG A 87 -7.20 -10.58 -5.71
N THR A 88 -8.16 -11.06 -6.50
CA THR A 88 -8.04 -11.21 -7.97
C THR A 88 -8.56 -10.01 -8.73
N LYS A 89 -9.40 -9.17 -8.12
CA LYS A 89 -9.95 -7.97 -8.76
C LYS A 89 -10.20 -6.87 -7.74
N ARG A 90 -10.02 -5.62 -8.19
CA ARG A 90 -10.42 -4.41 -7.48
C ARG A 90 -11.00 -3.41 -8.46
N THR A 91 -12.19 -2.87 -8.19
CA THR A 91 -12.87 -1.98 -9.14
C THR A 91 -13.72 -0.93 -8.44
N ASN A 92 -13.84 0.27 -9.03
CA ASN A 92 -14.83 1.28 -8.66
C ASN A 92 -15.89 1.49 -9.76
N GLY A 93 -15.97 0.55 -10.71
CA GLY A 93 -16.83 0.65 -11.88
C GLY A 93 -16.17 1.35 -13.09
N SER A 94 -15.39 2.40 -12.86
CA SER A 94 -14.67 3.13 -13.94
C SER A 94 -13.25 2.57 -14.14
N THR A 95 -12.55 2.29 -13.07
CA THR A 95 -11.21 1.70 -13.09
C THR A 95 -11.27 0.28 -12.53
N THR A 96 -10.63 -0.65 -13.21
CA THR A 96 -10.52 -2.05 -12.78
C THR A 96 -9.07 -2.49 -12.80
N TYR A 97 -8.63 -3.04 -11.68
CA TYR A 97 -7.38 -3.78 -11.53
C TYR A 97 -7.71 -5.27 -11.49
N ASN A 98 -7.03 -6.07 -12.31
CA ASN A 98 -7.08 -7.53 -12.21
C ASN A 98 -5.69 -8.03 -11.82
N TYR A 99 -5.65 -9.05 -10.97
CA TYR A 99 -4.43 -9.61 -10.40
C TYR A 99 -4.39 -11.11 -10.68
N ILE A 100 -3.26 -11.61 -11.18
CA ILE A 100 -2.99 -13.02 -11.39
C ILE A 100 -1.78 -13.40 -10.56
N TYR A 101 -1.87 -14.51 -9.86
CA TYR A 101 -0.83 -15.01 -8.96
C TYR A 101 -0.24 -16.32 -9.46
N ASN A 102 1.03 -16.53 -9.13
CA ASN A 102 1.71 -17.82 -9.17
C ASN A 102 2.04 -18.20 -7.73
N GLY A 103 1.29 -19.17 -7.17
CA GLY A 103 1.23 -19.35 -5.72
C GLY A 103 0.73 -18.08 -5.03
N SER A 104 1.49 -17.54 -4.09
CA SER A 104 1.18 -16.28 -3.40
C SER A 104 1.83 -15.04 -4.05
N SER A 105 2.68 -15.20 -5.08
CA SER A 105 3.37 -14.10 -5.73
C SER A 105 2.54 -13.51 -6.85
N LEU A 106 2.36 -12.19 -6.86
CA LEU A 106 1.68 -11.47 -7.94
C LEU A 106 2.49 -11.59 -9.22
N SER A 107 1.98 -12.33 -10.23
CA SER A 107 2.68 -12.55 -11.50
C SER A 107 2.26 -11.58 -12.60
N GLN A 108 1.00 -11.14 -12.58
CA GLN A 108 0.48 -10.19 -13.56
C GLN A 108 -0.55 -9.25 -12.92
N MET A 109 -0.57 -8.01 -13.38
CA MET A 109 -1.64 -7.06 -13.10
C MET A 109 -2.05 -6.35 -14.39
N THR A 110 -3.36 -6.06 -14.53
CA THR A 110 -3.86 -5.18 -15.57
C THR A 110 -4.62 -4.02 -14.95
N VAL A 111 -4.50 -2.83 -15.55
CA VAL A 111 -5.28 -1.63 -15.20
C VAL A 111 -5.55 -0.81 -16.45
N GLY A 112 -6.82 -0.63 -16.78
CA GLY A 112 -7.20 -0.05 -18.08
C GLY A 112 -6.62 -0.87 -19.24
N SER A 113 -5.89 -0.21 -20.15
CA SER A 113 -5.14 -0.86 -21.23
C SER A 113 -3.72 -1.28 -20.87
N ASN A 114 -3.28 -1.03 -19.63
CA ASN A 114 -1.90 -1.33 -19.22
C ASN A 114 -1.79 -2.73 -18.64
N THR A 115 -0.71 -3.42 -18.98
CA THR A 115 -0.38 -4.75 -18.48
C THR A 115 1.02 -4.74 -17.86
N LEU A 116 1.12 -5.31 -16.66
CA LEU A 116 2.36 -5.48 -15.92
C LEU A 116 2.57 -6.97 -15.64
N TYR A 117 3.76 -7.48 -15.93
CA TYR A 117 4.21 -8.82 -15.53
C TYR A 117 5.38 -8.65 -14.57
N PHE A 118 5.39 -9.43 -13.49
CA PHE A 118 6.39 -9.34 -12.42
C PHE A 118 7.24 -10.58 -12.37
N ALA A 119 8.54 -10.41 -12.17
CA ALA A 119 9.47 -11.49 -11.90
C ALA A 119 10.19 -11.26 -10.57
N TYR A 120 10.47 -12.37 -9.89
CA TYR A 120 11.06 -12.41 -8.56
C TYR A 120 12.31 -13.28 -8.57
N ASP A 121 13.20 -13.06 -7.64
CA ASP A 121 14.31 -13.98 -7.37
C ASP A 121 13.85 -15.21 -6.57
N ALA A 122 14.78 -16.11 -6.29
CA ALA A 122 14.48 -17.33 -5.53
C ALA A 122 14.05 -17.09 -4.07
N SER A 123 14.31 -15.90 -3.52
CA SER A 123 13.87 -15.48 -2.18
C SER A 123 12.54 -14.74 -2.18
N GLY A 124 11.95 -14.51 -3.35
CA GLY A 124 10.68 -13.78 -3.51
C GLY A 124 10.84 -12.26 -3.56
N THR A 125 12.07 -11.75 -3.73
CA THR A 125 12.31 -10.31 -3.90
C THR A 125 11.95 -9.89 -5.33
N PRO A 126 11.19 -8.81 -5.54
CA PRO A 126 10.90 -8.30 -6.87
C PRO A 126 12.18 -7.93 -7.64
N MET A 127 12.36 -8.51 -8.84
CA MET A 127 13.52 -8.24 -9.70
C MET A 127 13.19 -7.35 -10.89
N SER A 128 12.07 -7.61 -11.57
CA SER A 128 11.72 -6.88 -12.78
C SER A 128 10.22 -6.75 -12.99
N VAL A 129 9.85 -5.77 -13.79
CA VAL A 129 8.50 -5.59 -14.31
C VAL A 129 8.54 -5.38 -15.81
N THR A 130 7.71 -6.13 -16.56
CA THR A 130 7.44 -5.84 -17.96
C THR A 130 6.18 -5.00 -18.03
N TYR A 131 6.32 -3.74 -18.43
CA TYR A 131 5.21 -2.79 -18.58
C TYR A 131 4.90 -2.56 -20.03
N ASN A 132 3.71 -2.96 -20.48
CA ASN A 132 3.26 -2.85 -21.86
C ASN A 132 4.29 -3.41 -22.89
N GLY A 133 4.89 -4.56 -22.56
CA GLY A 133 5.88 -5.23 -23.41
C GLY A 133 7.32 -4.74 -23.25
N THR A 134 7.59 -3.71 -22.46
CA THR A 134 8.95 -3.19 -22.21
C THR A 134 9.44 -3.61 -20.82
N ASN A 135 10.67 -4.11 -20.75
CA ASN A 135 11.28 -4.59 -19.50
C ASN A 135 11.94 -3.47 -18.72
N TYR A 136 11.72 -3.51 -17.41
CA TYR A 136 12.34 -2.64 -16.40
C TYR A 136 12.79 -3.48 -15.22
N TYR A 137 13.74 -2.96 -14.42
CA TYR A 137 14.34 -3.66 -13.29
C TYR A 137 14.12 -2.88 -12.00
N TYR A 138 13.83 -3.59 -10.93
CA TYR A 138 13.70 -2.98 -9.61
C TYR A 138 15.06 -2.77 -8.95
N ALA A 139 15.25 -1.61 -8.34
CA ALA A 139 16.27 -1.39 -7.34
C ALA A 139 15.59 -1.36 -5.96
N THR A 140 16.05 -2.21 -5.06
CA THR A 140 15.52 -2.30 -3.70
C THR A 140 16.59 -1.94 -2.68
N ASN A 141 16.17 -1.44 -1.51
CA ASN A 141 17.06 -1.32 -0.37
C ASN A 141 17.19 -2.66 0.38
N VAL A 142 18.00 -2.68 1.43
CA VAL A 142 18.23 -3.89 2.26
C VAL A 142 16.97 -4.41 2.97
N GLN A 143 15.93 -3.62 3.05
CA GLN A 143 14.66 -3.98 3.68
C GLN A 143 13.63 -4.52 2.66
N GLY A 144 13.97 -4.51 1.36
CA GLY A 144 13.08 -4.94 0.29
C GLY A 144 12.13 -3.86 -0.24
N ASP A 145 12.33 -2.58 0.17
CA ASP A 145 11.54 -1.49 -0.39
C ASP A 145 12.00 -1.22 -1.82
N VAL A 146 11.07 -1.14 -2.76
CA VAL A 146 11.37 -0.71 -4.13
C VAL A 146 11.66 0.80 -4.11
N THR A 147 12.92 1.16 -4.32
CA THR A 147 13.37 2.57 -4.29
C THR A 147 13.46 3.18 -5.68
N ALA A 148 13.68 2.36 -6.72
CA ALA A 148 13.67 2.82 -8.10
C ALA A 148 13.24 1.71 -9.07
N ILE A 149 12.81 2.15 -10.26
CA ILE A 149 12.61 1.29 -11.43
C ILE A 149 13.56 1.80 -12.51
N LEU A 150 14.41 0.92 -13.02
CA LEU A 150 15.45 1.21 -13.98
C LEU A 150 15.06 0.69 -15.37
N ASN A 151 15.43 1.40 -16.42
CA ASN A 151 15.35 0.88 -17.78
C ASN A 151 16.53 -0.08 -18.08
N THR A 152 16.56 -0.65 -19.28
CA THR A 152 17.61 -1.58 -19.72
C THR A 152 19.03 -0.96 -19.80
N SER A 153 19.14 0.38 -19.81
CA SER A 153 20.41 1.10 -19.74
C SER A 153 20.86 1.40 -18.31
N GLY A 154 20.11 0.95 -17.29
CA GLY A 154 20.40 1.24 -15.88
C GLY A 154 19.97 2.64 -15.41
N THR A 155 19.24 3.41 -16.24
CA THR A 155 18.75 4.74 -15.86
C THR A 155 17.47 4.60 -15.04
N ALA A 156 17.39 5.30 -13.90
CA ALA A 156 16.18 5.34 -13.09
C ALA A 156 15.09 6.15 -13.80
N VAL A 157 14.01 5.48 -14.18
CA VAL A 157 12.83 6.09 -14.83
C VAL A 157 11.71 6.37 -13.83
N VAL A 158 11.73 5.70 -12.67
CA VAL A 158 10.87 5.97 -11.50
C VAL A 158 11.74 5.91 -10.25
N GLN A 159 11.48 6.79 -9.29
CA GLN A 159 12.10 6.75 -7.97
C GLN A 159 11.01 6.99 -6.92
N TYR A 160 11.04 6.20 -5.84
CA TYR A 160 10.17 6.34 -4.68
C TYR A 160 11.00 6.68 -3.45
N THR A 161 10.50 7.59 -2.62
CA THR A 161 11.03 7.81 -1.27
C THR A 161 9.92 7.55 -0.25
N TYR A 162 10.32 7.01 0.89
CA TYR A 162 9.39 6.62 1.96
C TYR A 162 9.83 7.24 3.28
N ASP A 163 8.87 7.40 4.19
CA ASP A 163 9.22 7.58 5.59
C ASP A 163 9.57 6.20 6.22
N ALA A 164 9.93 6.19 7.51
CA ALA A 164 10.32 4.98 8.23
C ALA A 164 9.18 3.93 8.33
N TRP A 165 7.94 4.32 8.07
CA TRP A 165 6.74 3.47 8.16
C TRP A 165 6.22 3.04 6.79
N GLY A 166 6.85 3.49 5.69
CA GLY A 166 6.47 3.11 4.33
C GLY A 166 5.47 4.07 3.67
N LYS A 167 5.15 5.21 4.30
CA LYS A 167 4.41 6.26 3.64
C LYS A 167 5.24 6.80 2.48
N ILE A 168 4.65 6.85 1.28
CA ILE A 168 5.33 7.40 0.11
C ILE A 168 5.42 8.91 0.26
N LEU A 169 6.63 9.44 0.28
CA LEU A 169 6.91 10.88 0.35
C LEU A 169 6.99 11.49 -1.05
N THR A 170 7.67 10.81 -1.98
CA THR A 170 7.78 11.28 -3.37
C THR A 170 7.73 10.12 -4.35
N THR A 171 7.20 10.41 -5.54
CA THR A 171 7.35 9.57 -6.74
C THR A 171 7.85 10.48 -7.85
N THR A 172 9.07 10.24 -8.36
CA THR A 172 9.75 11.09 -9.35
C THR A 172 10.29 10.25 -10.51
N GLY A 173 10.78 10.91 -11.55
CA GLY A 173 11.34 10.28 -12.75
C GLY A 173 10.48 10.49 -14.00
N SER A 174 11.04 10.14 -15.16
CA SER A 174 10.40 10.34 -16.47
C SER A 174 9.12 9.53 -16.66
N MET A 175 8.94 8.45 -15.90
CA MET A 175 7.76 7.58 -15.95
C MET A 175 6.98 7.57 -14.62
N ALA A 176 7.14 8.59 -13.77
CA ALA A 176 6.47 8.68 -12.47
C ALA A 176 4.94 8.60 -12.57
N SER A 177 4.34 9.29 -13.57
CA SER A 177 2.89 9.35 -13.79
C SER A 177 2.32 8.18 -14.59
N THR A 178 3.16 7.29 -15.12
CA THR A 178 2.76 6.12 -15.92
C THR A 178 3.14 4.83 -15.18
N LEU A 179 4.31 4.25 -15.47
CA LEU A 179 4.79 3.06 -14.78
C LEU A 179 4.85 3.27 -13.26
N GLY A 180 5.31 4.42 -12.80
CA GLY A 180 5.39 4.75 -11.36
C GLY A 180 4.03 4.79 -10.66
N ALA A 181 3.00 5.28 -11.34
CA ALA A 181 1.64 5.28 -10.80
C ALA A 181 0.99 3.89 -10.82
N HIS A 182 1.25 3.09 -11.88
CA HIS A 182 0.65 1.76 -12.05
C HIS A 182 1.40 0.66 -11.29
N ASN A 183 2.70 0.82 -11.01
CA ASN A 183 3.46 -0.21 -10.29
C ASN A 183 2.93 -0.39 -8.87
N PRO A 184 2.42 -1.60 -8.51
CA PRO A 184 1.90 -1.82 -7.18
C PRO A 184 2.98 -2.21 -6.16
N LEU A 185 4.12 -2.79 -6.59
CA LEU A 185 5.15 -3.27 -5.67
C LEU A 185 5.99 -2.10 -5.16
N ARG A 186 5.90 -1.80 -3.84
CA ARG A 186 6.56 -0.63 -3.25
C ARG A 186 7.25 -0.98 -1.92
N TYR A 187 6.81 -0.44 -0.80
CA TYR A 187 7.39 -0.68 0.53
C TYR A 187 7.35 -2.16 0.87
N ARG A 188 8.50 -2.75 1.22
CA ARG A 188 8.67 -4.19 1.51
C ARG A 188 8.20 -5.12 0.37
N GLY A 189 8.08 -4.61 -0.86
CA GLY A 189 7.50 -5.36 -1.97
C GLY A 189 5.98 -5.61 -1.86
N TYR A 190 5.30 -4.97 -0.91
CA TYR A 190 3.85 -5.10 -0.75
C TYR A 190 3.09 -4.41 -1.87
N VAL A 191 1.88 -4.89 -2.13
CA VAL A 191 0.97 -4.33 -3.14
C VAL A 191 0.33 -3.05 -2.59
N TYR A 192 0.63 -1.92 -3.19
CA TYR A 192 0.11 -0.61 -2.81
C TYR A 192 -1.15 -0.25 -3.58
N ASP A 193 -2.19 0.14 -2.89
CA ASP A 193 -3.43 0.67 -3.45
C ASP A 193 -3.39 2.21 -3.41
N THR A 194 -3.13 2.83 -4.54
CA THR A 194 -2.91 4.28 -4.66
C THR A 194 -4.07 5.12 -4.12
N GLU A 195 -5.31 4.66 -4.29
CA GLU A 195 -6.51 5.42 -3.93
C GLU A 195 -6.83 5.40 -2.44
N SER A 196 -6.46 4.31 -1.76
CA SER A 196 -6.64 4.17 -0.31
C SER A 196 -5.38 4.51 0.47
N THR A 197 -4.24 4.56 -0.20
CA THR A 197 -2.91 4.65 0.42
C THR A 197 -2.53 3.45 1.30
N LEU A 198 -3.29 2.37 1.23
CA LEU A 198 -3.06 1.16 1.99
C LEU A 198 -2.16 0.17 1.22
N TYR A 199 -1.43 -0.62 1.97
CA TYR A 199 -0.74 -1.80 1.45
C TYR A 199 -1.57 -3.06 1.67
N TYR A 200 -1.82 -3.82 0.61
CA TYR A 200 -2.44 -5.14 0.68
C TYR A 200 -1.39 -6.22 0.93
N LEU A 201 -1.50 -6.91 2.06
CA LEU A 201 -0.61 -7.96 2.52
C LEU A 201 -1.32 -9.33 2.51
N GLN A 202 -2.19 -9.57 1.54
CA GLN A 202 -3.01 -10.78 1.37
C GLN A 202 -4.02 -10.98 2.51
N SER A 203 -3.58 -11.35 3.71
CA SER A 203 -4.46 -11.60 4.86
C SER A 203 -4.83 -10.34 5.67
N ARG A 204 -4.32 -9.17 5.31
CA ARG A 204 -4.57 -7.89 6.01
C ARG A 204 -4.20 -6.70 5.14
N TYR A 205 -4.61 -5.53 5.59
CA TYR A 205 -4.17 -4.25 5.04
C TYR A 205 -3.28 -3.53 6.05
N TYR A 206 -2.29 -2.80 5.57
CA TYR A 206 -1.38 -2.00 6.36
C TYR A 206 -1.52 -0.53 5.97
N ASP A 207 -1.76 0.32 6.95
CA ASP A 207 -1.79 1.77 6.82
C ASP A 207 -0.44 2.33 7.29
N PRO A 208 0.34 3.03 6.43
CA PRO A 208 1.62 3.62 6.80
C PRO A 208 1.50 4.99 7.49
N GLU A 209 0.29 5.54 7.65
CA GLU A 209 0.03 6.87 8.26
C GLU A 209 0.33 6.97 9.77
#